data_8025937dfb4f8eaaa82ad76cd25b0f78
#
_entry.id   8025937dfb4f8eaaa82ad76cd25b0f78
#
_cell.length_a   1.000
_cell.length_b   1.000
_cell.length_c   1.000
_cell.angle_alpha   90.00
_cell.angle_beta   90.00
_cell.angle_gamma   90.00
#
_symmetry.space_group_name_H-M   'P 1'
#
loop_
_entity.id
_entity.type
_entity.pdbx_description
1 polymer ?
#
loop_
_entity_poly.entity_id
_entity_poly.type
_entity_poly.pdbx_seq_one_letter_code
_entity_poly.pdbx_strand_id
1 'polypeptide(L)'
;MASRITCEVHDESPVTVVRLAGALDLGTMRAVHTVLDRCLTTQPDALVVDLGGVTVADRLALSVFAATARQAADWPAVPVVLCSPPPDVAAWLALSTTCRVVPVRQDCAEATRLAGAAAAPRLRVRLEPVAGACRRARELVGDACSRWNVPHLVEPASLVLSELVGNVVRHAHTPMRITLTLQQPYLRVAVADGSRTAARAGSPSLAAEGGRGLLLIREMAQRWGSSPLTDGKVVWALLPAN
;
A
#
# COMPACT_ATOMS: atom_id res chain seq x y z
N MET A 1 20.70 -8.08 28.48
CA MET A 1 20.22 -6.72 28.19
C MET A 1 19.15 -6.83 27.13
N ALA A 2 18.01 -6.17 27.28
CA ALA A 2 16.98 -6.17 26.22
C ALA A 2 17.57 -5.46 24.99
N SER A 3 17.52 -6.12 23.84
CA SER A 3 17.93 -5.54 22.55
C SER A 3 17.10 -4.31 22.28
N ARG A 4 17.74 -3.24 21.84
CA ARG A 4 17.09 -1.96 21.58
C ARG A 4 17.33 -1.58 20.13
N ILE A 5 16.26 -1.22 19.43
CA ILE A 5 16.33 -0.65 18.09
C ILE A 5 15.59 0.68 18.07
N THR A 6 16.16 1.67 17.41
CA THR A 6 15.53 2.95 17.18
C THR A 6 15.11 3.06 15.71
N CYS A 7 13.99 3.73 15.49
CA CYS A 7 13.43 3.96 14.16
C CYS A 7 13.14 5.46 14.04
N GLU A 8 13.94 6.16 13.26
CA GLU A 8 13.73 7.58 12.95
C GLU A 8 13.06 7.73 11.60
N VAL A 9 11.93 8.43 11.56
CA VAL A 9 11.14 8.62 10.34
C VAL A 9 11.38 10.02 9.80
N HIS A 10 11.87 10.12 8.57
CA HIS A 10 12.09 11.35 7.84
C HIS A 10 11.14 11.39 6.64
N ASP A 11 10.24 12.36 6.65
CA ASP A 11 9.26 12.55 5.58
C ASP A 11 9.86 13.50 4.52
N GLU A 12 10.64 12.92 3.63
CA GLU A 12 11.26 13.61 2.50
C GLU A 12 10.32 13.54 1.29
N SER A 13 9.17 14.23 1.41
CA SER A 13 8.14 14.18 0.36
C SER A 13 8.73 14.27 -1.05
N PRO A 14 8.41 13.35 -1.97
CA PRO A 14 7.33 12.35 -1.89
C PRO A 14 7.74 10.98 -1.31
N VAL A 15 8.96 10.80 -0.86
CA VAL A 15 9.51 9.55 -0.32
C VAL A 15 9.60 9.63 1.20
N THR A 16 9.30 8.53 1.90
CA THR A 16 9.53 8.41 3.34
C THR A 16 10.79 7.58 3.58
N VAL A 17 11.73 8.10 4.35
CA VAL A 17 12.96 7.41 4.76
C VAL A 17 12.87 7.01 6.23
N VAL A 18 13.10 5.74 6.53
CA VAL A 18 13.15 5.21 7.90
C VAL A 18 14.57 4.77 8.21
N ARG A 19 15.25 5.47 9.12
CA ARG A 19 16.59 5.10 9.60
C ARG A 19 16.46 4.18 10.80
N LEU A 20 17.08 3.01 10.68
CA LEU A 20 17.14 2.02 11.75
C LEU A 20 18.53 2.03 12.38
N ALA A 21 18.59 2.04 13.72
CA ALA A 21 19.86 1.90 14.45
C ALA A 21 19.68 1.01 15.67
N GLY A 22 20.65 0.12 15.89
CA GLY A 22 20.66 -0.84 16.99
C GLY A 22 20.51 -2.29 16.57
N ALA A 23 20.18 -3.16 17.51
CA ALA A 23 20.13 -4.61 17.28
C ALA A 23 18.77 -5.03 16.71
N LEU A 24 18.82 -5.68 15.55
CA LEU A 24 17.65 -6.32 14.93
C LEU A 24 17.68 -7.82 15.28
N ASP A 25 16.68 -8.26 16.02
CA ASP A 25 16.42 -9.63 16.44
C ASP A 25 14.91 -9.92 16.45
N LEU A 26 14.51 -11.13 16.83
CA LEU A 26 13.10 -11.51 16.88
C LEU A 26 12.29 -10.67 17.88
N GLY A 27 12.91 -10.15 18.94
CA GLY A 27 12.24 -9.30 19.94
C GLY A 27 11.98 -7.88 19.42
N THR A 28 12.91 -7.32 18.64
CA THR A 28 12.81 -5.96 18.08
C THR A 28 12.09 -5.92 16.73
N MET A 29 11.99 -7.05 16.02
CA MET A 29 11.37 -7.17 14.70
C MET A 29 9.94 -6.61 14.67
N ARG A 30 9.15 -6.85 15.73
CA ARG A 30 7.76 -6.35 15.82
C ARG A 30 7.70 -4.82 15.87
N ALA A 31 8.62 -4.19 16.59
CA ALA A 31 8.69 -2.73 16.67
C ALA A 31 9.01 -2.12 15.29
N VAL A 32 9.98 -2.69 14.59
CA VAL A 32 10.34 -2.29 13.22
C VAL A 32 9.13 -2.43 12.29
N HIS A 33 8.47 -3.61 12.29
CA HIS A 33 7.28 -3.83 11.46
C HIS A 33 6.18 -2.77 11.73
N THR A 34 5.92 -2.46 13.00
CA THR A 34 4.89 -1.47 13.38
C THR A 34 5.21 -0.08 12.82
N VAL A 35 6.48 0.35 12.85
CA VAL A 35 6.88 1.65 12.30
C VAL A 35 6.76 1.66 10.78
N LEU A 36 7.24 0.62 10.10
CA LEU A 36 7.16 0.52 8.64
C LEU A 36 5.69 0.49 8.16
N ASP A 37 4.82 -0.27 8.84
CA ASP A 37 3.40 -0.33 8.55
C ASP A 37 2.73 1.05 8.72
N ARG A 38 3.06 1.77 9.80
CA ARG A 38 2.59 3.14 10.01
C ARG A 38 3.02 4.08 8.89
N CYS A 39 4.26 3.99 8.41
CA CYS A 39 4.73 4.78 7.27
C CYS A 39 3.97 4.44 5.98
N LEU A 40 3.66 3.16 5.75
CA LEU A 40 2.86 2.76 4.60
C LEU A 40 1.44 3.30 4.63
N THR A 41 0.85 3.55 5.81
CA THR A 41 -0.51 4.12 5.90
C THR A 41 -0.60 5.55 5.37
N THR A 42 0.50 6.32 5.37
CA THR A 42 0.56 7.66 4.76
C THR A 42 0.65 7.60 3.23
N GLN A 43 0.92 6.40 2.68
CA GLN A 43 1.01 6.13 1.26
C GLN A 43 2.06 6.99 0.54
N PRO A 44 3.32 7.02 0.97
CA PRO A 44 4.37 7.73 0.26
C PRO A 44 4.54 7.15 -1.16
N ASP A 45 5.29 7.83 -2.02
CA ASP A 45 5.60 7.28 -3.34
C ASP A 45 6.61 6.13 -3.26
N ALA A 46 7.45 6.13 -2.22
CA ALA A 46 8.32 5.01 -1.86
C ALA A 46 8.65 5.03 -0.37
N LEU A 47 8.97 3.85 0.19
CA LEU A 47 9.50 3.67 1.53
C LEU A 47 10.95 3.20 1.43
N VAL A 48 11.89 4.02 1.84
CA VAL A 48 13.32 3.70 1.89
C VAL A 48 13.70 3.38 3.34
N VAL A 49 14.36 2.25 3.56
CA VAL A 49 14.79 1.81 4.90
C VAL A 49 16.33 1.81 4.95
N ASP A 50 16.86 2.72 5.73
CA ASP A 50 18.29 2.87 5.96
C ASP A 50 18.76 1.91 7.06
N LEU A 51 19.66 1.00 6.71
CA LEU A 51 20.22 -0.03 7.58
C LEU A 51 21.61 0.33 8.10
N GLY A 52 22.14 1.52 7.82
CA GLY A 52 23.52 1.90 8.15
C GLY A 52 23.89 1.79 9.63
N GLY A 53 22.90 1.92 10.53
CA GLY A 53 23.09 1.77 11.98
C GLY A 53 22.66 0.41 12.55
N VAL A 54 22.32 -0.59 11.71
CA VAL A 54 21.75 -1.86 12.16
C VAL A 54 22.85 -2.90 12.41
N THR A 55 22.76 -3.57 13.55
CA THR A 55 23.45 -4.85 13.81
C THR A 55 22.41 -5.96 13.84
N VAL A 56 22.65 -7.07 13.16
CA VAL A 56 21.71 -8.21 13.11
C VAL A 56 22.16 -9.27 14.09
N ALA A 57 21.38 -9.46 15.14
CA ALA A 57 21.62 -10.51 16.14
C ALA A 57 20.97 -11.84 15.75
N ASP A 58 19.86 -11.79 15.00
CA ASP A 58 19.19 -12.97 14.45
C ASP A 58 18.83 -12.73 12.98
N ARG A 59 19.36 -13.58 12.10
CA ARG A 59 19.13 -13.47 10.64
C ARG A 59 17.67 -13.65 10.24
N LEU A 60 16.87 -14.39 11.02
CA LEU A 60 15.44 -14.56 10.76
C LEU A 60 14.68 -13.24 10.88
N ALA A 61 15.18 -12.30 11.68
CA ALA A 61 14.56 -10.97 11.81
C ALA A 61 14.61 -10.16 10.51
N LEU A 62 15.53 -10.44 9.58
CA LEU A 62 15.54 -9.81 8.25
C LEU A 62 14.28 -10.09 7.43
N SER A 63 13.52 -11.13 7.78
CA SER A 63 12.26 -11.46 7.12
C SER A 63 11.20 -10.36 7.27
N VAL A 64 11.35 -9.46 8.26
CA VAL A 64 10.45 -8.30 8.45
C VAL A 64 10.38 -7.45 7.18
N PHE A 65 11.50 -7.22 6.52
CA PHE A 65 11.53 -6.41 5.30
C PHE A 65 10.81 -7.06 4.13
N ALA A 66 10.97 -8.38 3.96
CA ALA A 66 10.23 -9.12 2.94
C ALA A 66 8.73 -9.19 3.25
N ALA A 67 8.34 -9.30 4.50
CA ALA A 67 6.94 -9.27 4.93
C ALA A 67 6.31 -7.90 4.65
N THR A 68 7.00 -6.82 5.05
CA THR A 68 6.57 -5.44 4.78
C THR A 68 6.43 -5.17 3.28
N ALA A 69 7.40 -5.60 2.46
CA ALA A 69 7.35 -5.39 1.02
C ALA A 69 6.20 -6.14 0.35
N ARG A 70 5.92 -7.39 0.76
CA ARG A 70 4.77 -8.16 0.26
C ARG A 70 3.45 -7.49 0.63
N GLN A 71 3.31 -7.06 1.89
CA GLN A 71 2.14 -6.32 2.34
C GLN A 71 1.98 -5.02 1.56
N ALA A 72 3.06 -4.26 1.39
CA ALA A 72 3.07 -3.01 0.63
C ALA A 72 2.73 -3.21 -0.85
N ALA A 73 3.10 -4.35 -1.45
CA ALA A 73 2.77 -4.69 -2.83
C ALA A 73 1.26 -4.89 -3.03
N ASP A 74 0.57 -5.48 -2.05
CA ASP A 74 -0.88 -5.62 -2.10
C ASP A 74 -1.59 -4.28 -1.82
N TRP A 75 -1.18 -3.62 -0.76
CA TRP A 75 -1.64 -2.30 -0.35
C TRP A 75 -0.57 -1.65 0.56
N PRO A 76 -0.21 -0.36 0.34
CA PRO A 76 -0.76 0.64 -0.60
C PRO A 76 -0.11 0.70 -1.99
N ALA A 77 0.61 -0.31 -2.44
CA ALA A 77 1.41 -0.33 -3.66
C ALA A 77 2.59 0.66 -3.61
N VAL A 78 3.24 0.68 -2.47
CA VAL A 78 4.42 1.50 -2.22
C VAL A 78 5.66 0.62 -2.36
N PRO A 79 6.60 0.94 -3.26
CA PRO A 79 7.86 0.23 -3.33
C PRO A 79 8.65 0.41 -2.02
N VAL A 80 9.19 -0.70 -1.51
CA VAL A 80 10.07 -0.71 -0.34
C VAL A 80 11.49 -0.98 -0.84
N VAL A 81 12.44 -0.16 -0.43
CA VAL A 81 13.85 -0.27 -0.81
C VAL A 81 14.70 -0.25 0.45
N LEU A 82 15.68 -1.15 0.57
CA LEU A 82 16.69 -1.11 1.62
C LEU A 82 17.92 -0.38 1.14
N CYS A 83 18.59 0.38 2.01
CA CYS A 83 19.83 1.07 1.66
C CYS A 83 20.87 1.01 2.77
N SER A 84 22.12 1.25 2.38
CA SER A 84 23.29 1.35 3.26
C SER A 84 23.49 0.19 4.23
N PRO A 85 23.25 -1.09 3.85
CA PRO A 85 23.48 -2.18 4.78
C PRO A 85 24.96 -2.31 5.13
N PRO A 86 25.33 -2.53 6.42
CA PRO A 86 26.69 -2.93 6.78
C PRO A 86 27.12 -4.17 5.99
N PRO A 87 28.45 -4.40 5.78
CA PRO A 87 28.93 -5.48 4.91
C PRO A 87 28.45 -6.87 5.30
N ASP A 88 28.37 -7.17 6.58
CA ASP A 88 27.86 -8.44 7.13
C ASP A 88 26.34 -8.58 6.88
N VAL A 89 25.58 -7.50 7.09
CA VAL A 89 24.13 -7.45 6.82
C VAL A 89 23.88 -7.59 5.32
N ALA A 90 24.68 -6.93 4.48
CA ALA A 90 24.57 -7.05 3.03
C ALA A 90 24.80 -8.50 2.55
N ALA A 91 25.82 -9.18 3.11
CA ALA A 91 26.10 -10.57 2.81
C ALA A 91 24.92 -11.51 3.22
N TRP A 92 24.32 -11.28 4.37
CA TRP A 92 23.14 -12.07 4.80
C TRP A 92 21.89 -11.79 3.98
N LEU A 93 21.65 -10.53 3.63
CA LEU A 93 20.56 -10.16 2.73
C LEU A 93 20.70 -10.85 1.38
N ALA A 94 21.90 -10.86 0.79
CA ALA A 94 22.17 -11.49 -0.50
C ALA A 94 21.86 -13.01 -0.50
N LEU A 95 22.06 -13.68 0.65
CA LEU A 95 21.74 -15.10 0.83
C LEU A 95 20.28 -15.36 1.21
N SER A 96 19.53 -14.32 1.57
CA SER A 96 18.16 -14.44 2.05
C SER A 96 17.14 -14.33 0.89
N THR A 97 15.93 -14.82 1.14
CA THR A 97 14.79 -14.58 0.23
C THR A 97 14.35 -13.11 0.18
N THR A 98 14.82 -12.29 1.11
CA THR A 98 14.48 -10.87 1.20
C THR A 98 14.96 -10.10 -0.03
N CYS A 99 16.18 -10.31 -0.51
CA CYS A 99 16.71 -9.65 -1.71
C CYS A 99 15.96 -10.01 -3.01
N ARG A 100 15.20 -11.10 -3.02
CA ARG A 100 14.35 -11.46 -4.17
C ARG A 100 13.11 -10.59 -4.26
N VAL A 101 12.71 -9.99 -3.15
CA VAL A 101 11.45 -9.24 -3.02
C VAL A 101 11.72 -7.75 -2.80
N VAL A 102 12.83 -7.41 -2.13
CA VAL A 102 13.17 -6.04 -1.75
C VAL A 102 14.49 -5.64 -2.39
N PRO A 103 14.51 -4.61 -3.25
CA PRO A 103 15.74 -4.05 -3.77
C PRO A 103 16.65 -3.52 -2.66
N VAL A 104 17.96 -3.79 -2.76
CA VAL A 104 18.98 -3.27 -1.85
C VAL A 104 19.92 -2.34 -2.61
N ARG A 105 20.23 -1.19 -2.04
CA ARG A 105 21.16 -0.18 -2.59
C ARG A 105 22.25 0.12 -1.58
N GLN A 106 23.42 0.50 -2.08
CA GLN A 106 24.57 0.84 -1.20
C GLN A 106 24.46 2.26 -0.66
N ASP A 107 23.77 3.15 -1.37
CA ASP A 107 23.60 4.55 -1.01
C ASP A 107 22.12 4.91 -0.87
N CYS A 108 21.77 5.55 0.25
CA CYS A 108 20.39 5.97 0.51
C CYS A 108 19.95 7.16 -0.34
N ALA A 109 20.84 8.07 -0.69
CA ALA A 109 20.51 9.18 -1.58
C ALA A 109 20.15 8.65 -2.98
N GLU A 110 20.93 7.69 -3.49
CA GLU A 110 20.62 7.00 -4.73
C GLU A 110 19.31 6.22 -4.64
N ALA A 111 19.09 5.47 -3.54
CA ALA A 111 17.86 4.72 -3.32
C ALA A 111 16.63 5.63 -3.33
N THR A 112 16.68 6.77 -2.63
CA THR A 112 15.60 7.76 -2.56
C THR A 112 15.31 8.36 -3.93
N ARG A 113 16.35 8.75 -4.67
CA ARG A 113 16.21 9.31 -6.01
C ARG A 113 15.58 8.32 -7.00
N LEU A 114 16.08 7.07 -7.03
CA LEU A 114 15.56 6.04 -7.92
C LEU A 114 14.13 5.62 -7.56
N ALA A 115 13.83 5.50 -6.27
CA ALA A 115 12.51 5.16 -5.78
C ALA A 115 11.47 6.23 -6.12
N GLY A 116 11.83 7.52 -5.97
CA GLY A 116 10.97 8.63 -6.36
C GLY A 116 10.76 8.73 -7.88
N ALA A 117 11.81 8.46 -8.67
CA ALA A 117 11.71 8.46 -10.14
C ALA A 117 10.88 7.29 -10.69
N ALA A 118 10.83 6.17 -9.97
CA ALA A 118 10.06 4.98 -10.34
C ALA A 118 8.61 5.01 -9.82
N ALA A 119 8.17 6.10 -9.22
CA ALA A 119 6.82 6.22 -8.69
C ALA A 119 5.77 6.02 -9.78
N ALA A 120 4.85 5.10 -9.52
CA ALA A 120 3.75 4.81 -10.44
C ALA A 120 2.79 6.01 -10.55
N PRO A 121 2.23 6.29 -11.75
CA PRO A 121 1.19 7.30 -11.90
C PRO A 121 0.07 7.10 -10.90
N ARG A 122 -0.23 8.14 -10.11
CA ARG A 122 -1.16 8.06 -8.99
C ARG A 122 -2.07 9.27 -8.91
N LEU A 123 -3.34 9.02 -8.63
CA LEU A 123 -4.35 10.04 -8.33
C LEU A 123 -4.89 9.80 -6.92
N ARG A 124 -4.89 10.84 -6.09
CA ARG A 124 -5.50 10.82 -4.75
C ARG A 124 -6.50 11.96 -4.63
N VAL A 125 -7.71 11.63 -4.19
CA VAL A 125 -8.77 12.63 -3.99
C VAL A 125 -9.55 12.28 -2.74
N ARG A 126 -9.89 13.29 -1.95
CA ARG A 126 -10.83 13.18 -0.83
C ARG A 126 -12.23 13.52 -1.29
N LEU A 127 -13.19 12.70 -0.93
CA LEU A 127 -14.61 12.92 -1.16
C LEU A 127 -15.39 12.82 0.15
N GLU A 128 -16.46 13.61 0.20
CA GLU A 128 -17.47 13.49 1.25
C GLU A 128 -18.53 12.44 0.86
N PRO A 129 -19.16 11.75 1.84
CA PRO A 129 -20.15 10.70 1.62
C PRO A 129 -21.54 11.27 1.27
N VAL A 130 -21.63 12.00 0.16
CA VAL A 130 -22.83 12.71 -0.28
C VAL A 130 -23.44 12.11 -1.56
N ALA A 131 -24.70 12.44 -1.81
CA ALA A 131 -25.32 12.13 -3.10
C ALA A 131 -24.48 12.72 -4.24
N GLY A 132 -24.13 11.94 -5.24
CA GLY A 132 -23.24 12.35 -6.33
C GLY A 132 -21.77 11.93 -6.15
N ALA A 133 -21.36 11.42 -4.98
CA ALA A 133 -20.00 10.90 -4.79
C ALA A 133 -19.64 9.82 -5.82
N CYS A 134 -20.57 8.90 -6.15
CA CYS A 134 -20.36 7.89 -7.18
C CYS A 134 -20.18 8.48 -8.58
N ARG A 135 -20.91 9.57 -8.93
CA ARG A 135 -20.71 10.27 -10.21
C ARG A 135 -19.32 10.90 -10.24
N ARG A 136 -18.93 11.60 -9.18
CA ARG A 136 -17.60 12.21 -9.09
C ARG A 136 -16.49 11.17 -9.18
N ALA A 137 -16.69 10.01 -8.57
CA ALA A 137 -15.74 8.88 -8.65
C ALA A 137 -15.54 8.41 -10.10
N ARG A 138 -16.60 8.29 -10.90
CA ARG A 138 -16.51 7.92 -12.34
C ARG A 138 -15.78 8.97 -13.17
N GLU A 139 -16.03 10.26 -12.91
CA GLU A 139 -15.30 11.36 -13.56
C GLU A 139 -13.80 11.25 -13.27
N LEU A 140 -13.41 11.00 -12.01
CA LEU A 140 -12.00 10.82 -11.63
C LEU A 140 -11.34 9.64 -12.34
N VAL A 141 -12.07 8.54 -12.54
CA VAL A 141 -11.57 7.39 -13.32
C VAL A 141 -11.36 7.78 -14.79
N GLY A 142 -12.33 8.45 -15.40
CA GLY A 142 -12.23 8.91 -16.80
C GLY A 142 -11.01 9.81 -17.01
N ASP A 143 -10.83 10.81 -16.12
CA ASP A 143 -9.70 11.73 -16.16
C ASP A 143 -8.34 11.00 -15.99
N ALA A 144 -8.27 10.08 -15.03
CA ALA A 144 -7.06 9.30 -14.76
C ALA A 144 -6.70 8.38 -15.94
N CYS A 145 -7.67 7.60 -16.42
CA CYS A 145 -7.45 6.66 -17.53
C CYS A 145 -7.09 7.37 -18.84
N SER A 146 -7.69 8.54 -19.10
CA SER A 146 -7.32 9.38 -20.24
C SER A 146 -5.88 9.87 -20.13
N ARG A 147 -5.51 10.44 -18.98
CA ARG A 147 -4.16 10.96 -18.71
C ARG A 147 -3.08 9.86 -18.79
N TRP A 148 -3.41 8.65 -18.39
CA TRP A 148 -2.48 7.51 -18.37
C TRP A 148 -2.53 6.65 -19.64
N ASN A 149 -3.34 7.06 -20.63
CA ASN A 149 -3.51 6.37 -21.92
C ASN A 149 -3.97 4.90 -21.77
N VAL A 150 -4.94 4.66 -20.89
CA VAL A 150 -5.56 3.34 -20.65
C VAL A 150 -7.10 3.41 -20.74
N PRO A 151 -7.67 3.85 -21.88
CA PRO A 151 -9.11 4.10 -22.02
C PRO A 151 -9.95 2.83 -21.81
N HIS A 152 -9.43 1.66 -22.09
CA HIS A 152 -10.10 0.36 -21.89
C HIS A 152 -10.40 0.06 -20.42
N LEU A 153 -9.74 0.75 -19.47
CA LEU A 153 -9.98 0.59 -18.04
C LEU A 153 -11.08 1.50 -17.50
N VAL A 154 -11.60 2.45 -18.28
CA VAL A 154 -12.60 3.41 -17.79
C VAL A 154 -13.85 2.70 -17.28
N GLU A 155 -14.40 1.78 -18.05
CA GLU A 155 -15.63 1.08 -17.68
C GLU A 155 -15.43 0.17 -16.44
N PRO A 156 -14.47 -0.79 -16.44
CA PRO A 156 -14.27 -1.66 -15.29
C PRO A 156 -13.86 -0.91 -14.02
N ALA A 157 -13.00 0.08 -14.11
CA ALA A 157 -12.59 0.87 -12.96
C ALA A 157 -13.70 1.77 -12.41
N SER A 158 -14.54 2.34 -13.30
CA SER A 158 -15.71 3.14 -12.89
C SER A 158 -16.73 2.30 -12.14
N LEU A 159 -16.95 1.07 -12.58
CA LEU A 159 -17.87 0.17 -11.93
C LEU A 159 -17.37 -0.23 -10.54
N VAL A 160 -16.13 -0.71 -10.45
CA VAL A 160 -15.49 -1.08 -9.17
C VAL A 160 -15.46 0.12 -8.21
N LEU A 161 -15.00 1.28 -8.67
CA LEU A 161 -14.91 2.45 -7.79
C LEU A 161 -16.29 2.94 -7.34
N SER A 162 -17.30 2.88 -8.22
CA SER A 162 -18.69 3.25 -7.84
C SER A 162 -19.22 2.36 -6.74
N GLU A 163 -18.94 1.05 -6.77
CA GLU A 163 -19.36 0.13 -5.72
C GLU A 163 -18.63 0.38 -4.40
N LEU A 164 -17.31 0.62 -4.44
CA LEU A 164 -16.53 0.95 -3.24
C LEU A 164 -17.00 2.26 -2.60
N VAL A 165 -17.19 3.31 -3.40
CA VAL A 165 -17.71 4.62 -2.93
C VAL A 165 -19.15 4.48 -2.43
N GLY A 166 -20.00 3.75 -3.15
CA GLY A 166 -21.38 3.48 -2.75
C GLY A 166 -21.46 2.77 -1.40
N ASN A 167 -20.52 1.86 -1.12
CA ASN A 167 -20.44 1.19 0.19
C ASN A 167 -20.11 2.18 1.31
N VAL A 168 -19.21 3.15 1.09
CA VAL A 168 -18.92 4.19 2.08
C VAL A 168 -20.13 5.09 2.31
N VAL A 169 -20.80 5.53 1.24
CA VAL A 169 -22.00 6.37 1.32
C VAL A 169 -23.14 5.68 2.08
N ARG A 170 -23.35 4.37 1.82
CA ARG A 170 -24.45 3.61 2.44
C ARG A 170 -24.17 3.13 3.85
N HIS A 171 -22.91 2.82 4.19
CA HIS A 171 -22.59 2.06 5.40
C HIS A 171 -21.61 2.76 6.34
N ALA A 172 -20.62 3.45 5.83
CA ALA A 172 -19.61 4.09 6.66
C ALA A 172 -19.99 5.53 7.06
N HIS A 173 -20.62 6.28 6.16
CA HIS A 173 -21.03 7.67 6.35
C HIS A 173 -19.88 8.59 6.81
N THR A 174 -18.65 8.30 6.38
CA THR A 174 -17.44 9.07 6.74
C THR A 174 -16.81 9.67 5.49
N PRO A 175 -16.02 10.75 5.62
CA PRO A 175 -15.16 11.18 4.53
C PRO A 175 -14.29 10.01 4.04
N MET A 176 -14.04 9.99 2.74
CA MET A 176 -13.28 8.91 2.11
C MET A 176 -12.13 9.45 1.27
N ARG A 177 -11.08 8.64 1.12
CA ARG A 177 -9.96 8.91 0.24
C ARG A 177 -9.94 7.88 -0.87
N ILE A 178 -10.08 8.35 -2.10
CA ILE A 178 -9.91 7.55 -3.31
C ILE A 178 -8.44 7.58 -3.70
N THR A 179 -7.90 6.43 -4.04
CA THR A 179 -6.56 6.29 -4.63
C THR A 179 -6.66 5.42 -5.88
N LEU A 180 -6.21 5.96 -7.02
CA LEU A 180 -5.97 5.20 -8.24
C LEU A 180 -4.47 5.16 -8.47
N THR A 181 -3.91 3.99 -8.80
CA THR A 181 -2.47 3.82 -9.10
C THR A 181 -2.32 2.90 -10.27
N LEU A 182 -1.68 3.37 -11.36
CA LEU A 182 -1.36 2.55 -12.52
C LEU A 182 0.05 1.98 -12.33
N GLN A 183 0.12 0.73 -11.94
CA GLN A 183 1.38 -0.02 -11.80
C GLN A 183 1.25 -1.32 -12.59
N GLN A 184 1.85 -1.33 -13.78
CA GLN A 184 1.79 -2.51 -14.64
C GLN A 184 2.12 -3.80 -13.88
N PRO A 185 1.37 -4.88 -14.09
CA PRO A 185 0.29 -5.02 -15.08
C PRO A 185 -1.12 -4.68 -14.54
N TYR A 186 -1.25 -3.85 -13.51
CA TYR A 186 -2.54 -3.56 -12.86
C TYR A 186 -2.84 -2.08 -12.72
N LEU A 187 -4.14 -1.74 -12.87
CA LEU A 187 -4.72 -0.53 -12.27
C LEU A 187 -5.25 -0.90 -10.88
N ARG A 188 -4.74 -0.24 -9.87
CA ARG A 188 -5.23 -0.37 -8.50
C ARG A 188 -6.27 0.70 -8.22
N VAL A 189 -7.41 0.27 -7.70
CA VAL A 189 -8.52 1.12 -7.27
C VAL A 189 -8.70 0.91 -5.78
N ALA A 190 -8.70 1.98 -4.98
CA ALA A 190 -8.84 1.87 -3.54
C ALA A 190 -9.66 3.00 -2.94
N VAL A 191 -10.43 2.68 -1.89
CA VAL A 191 -11.20 3.64 -1.10
C VAL A 191 -10.90 3.39 0.37
N ALA A 192 -10.35 4.40 1.05
CA ALA A 192 -10.15 4.41 2.49
C ALA A 192 -11.25 5.22 3.15
N ASP A 193 -11.85 4.70 4.22
CA ASP A 193 -12.92 5.32 5.00
C ASP A 193 -12.65 5.21 6.51
N GLY A 194 -13.39 5.97 7.33
CA GLY A 194 -13.22 6.01 8.78
C GLY A 194 -13.90 4.86 9.54
N SER A 195 -14.50 3.87 8.86
CA SER A 195 -15.17 2.75 9.52
C SER A 195 -14.18 1.63 9.87
N ARG A 196 -14.19 1.17 11.12
CA ARG A 196 -13.38 0.04 11.57
C ARG A 196 -14.01 -1.32 11.28
N THR A 197 -15.25 -1.35 10.77
CA THR A 197 -15.91 -2.59 10.39
C THR A 197 -15.32 -3.11 9.07
N ALA A 198 -14.72 -4.29 9.11
CA ALA A 198 -14.14 -4.91 7.92
C ALA A 198 -15.18 -5.07 6.80
N ALA A 199 -14.79 -4.80 5.56
CA ALA A 199 -15.61 -5.12 4.42
C ALA A 199 -15.65 -6.65 4.28
N ARG A 200 -16.84 -7.23 4.37
CA ARG A 200 -17.06 -8.66 4.15
C ARG A 200 -17.87 -8.82 2.86
N ALA A 201 -17.42 -9.72 1.99
CA ALA A 201 -18.30 -10.20 0.94
C ALA A 201 -19.47 -10.91 1.64
N GLY A 202 -20.67 -10.33 1.54
CA GLY A 202 -21.88 -10.97 2.06
C GLY A 202 -22.09 -12.31 1.36
N SER A 203 -22.69 -13.27 2.07
CA SER A 203 -23.25 -14.46 1.41
C SER A 203 -24.24 -14.00 0.34
N PRO A 204 -24.33 -14.67 -0.83
CA PRO A 204 -25.25 -14.33 -1.89
C PRO A 204 -26.71 -14.55 -1.42
N SER A 205 -27.22 -13.59 -0.69
CA SER A 205 -28.65 -13.49 -0.40
C SER A 205 -29.27 -12.66 -1.51
N LEU A 206 -30.13 -13.27 -2.30
CA LEU A 206 -30.89 -12.63 -3.38
C LEU A 206 -31.79 -11.46 -2.92
N ALA A 207 -31.90 -11.25 -1.61
CA ALA A 207 -32.79 -10.27 -0.99
C ALA A 207 -32.09 -9.05 -0.36
N ALA A 208 -30.75 -9.01 -0.26
CA ALA A 208 -30.04 -7.89 0.33
C ALA A 208 -29.49 -6.95 -0.75
N GLU A 209 -30.00 -5.74 -0.82
CA GLU A 209 -29.54 -4.67 -1.76
C GLU A 209 -28.06 -4.28 -1.62
N GLY A 210 -27.30 -4.87 -0.69
CA GLY A 210 -25.89 -4.53 -0.42
C GLY A 210 -24.84 -5.59 -0.79
N GLY A 211 -25.23 -6.81 -1.19
CA GLY A 211 -24.28 -7.92 -1.38
C GLY A 211 -23.70 -8.06 -2.79
N ARG A 212 -24.30 -7.45 -3.79
CA ARG A 212 -23.93 -7.63 -5.21
C ARG A 212 -22.64 -6.92 -5.60
N GLY A 213 -22.34 -5.77 -5.01
CA GLY A 213 -21.20 -4.95 -5.38
C GLY A 213 -19.84 -5.64 -5.13
N LEU A 214 -19.65 -6.27 -3.97
CA LEU A 214 -18.41 -7.00 -3.68
C LEU A 214 -18.28 -8.31 -4.50
N LEU A 215 -19.39 -8.94 -4.89
CA LEU A 215 -19.37 -10.06 -5.83
C LEU A 215 -18.90 -9.62 -7.21
N LEU A 216 -19.40 -8.50 -7.69
CA LEU A 216 -18.99 -7.91 -8.96
C LEU A 216 -17.49 -7.56 -8.95
N ILE A 217 -17.01 -6.93 -7.87
CA ILE A 217 -15.58 -6.64 -7.69
C ILE A 217 -14.76 -7.93 -7.75
N ARG A 218 -15.23 -9.00 -7.12
CA ARG A 218 -14.55 -10.29 -7.11
C ARG A 218 -14.44 -10.93 -8.51
N GLU A 219 -15.41 -10.71 -9.37
CA GLU A 219 -15.39 -11.24 -10.74
C GLU A 219 -14.50 -10.40 -11.68
N MET A 220 -14.43 -9.09 -11.46
CA MET A 220 -13.68 -8.17 -12.32
C MET A 220 -12.23 -7.99 -11.89
N ALA A 221 -11.93 -8.11 -10.60
CA ALA A 221 -10.61 -7.90 -10.08
C ALA A 221 -9.80 -9.20 -10.04
N GLN A 222 -8.54 -9.14 -10.48
CA GLN A 222 -7.57 -10.22 -10.27
C GLN A 222 -7.40 -10.55 -8.78
N ARG A 223 -7.40 -9.51 -7.95
CA ARG A 223 -7.38 -9.58 -6.49
C ARG A 223 -8.12 -8.39 -5.90
N TRP A 224 -8.71 -8.57 -4.75
CA TRP A 224 -9.27 -7.50 -3.94
C TRP A 224 -9.08 -7.82 -2.46
N GLY A 225 -9.19 -6.82 -1.60
CA GLY A 225 -9.05 -7.01 -0.17
C GLY A 225 -9.51 -5.81 0.63
N SER A 226 -9.53 -6.02 1.95
CA SER A 226 -9.77 -4.97 2.94
C SER A 226 -8.70 -5.04 4.00
N SER A 227 -8.04 -3.90 4.26
CA SER A 227 -6.98 -3.78 5.26
C SER A 227 -7.37 -2.74 6.31
N PRO A 228 -7.15 -3.01 7.61
CA PRO A 228 -7.36 -2.01 8.65
C PRO A 228 -6.35 -0.88 8.52
N LEU A 229 -6.78 0.34 8.83
CA LEU A 229 -5.95 1.52 9.00
C LEU A 229 -6.04 2.00 10.45
N THR A 230 -5.15 2.89 10.87
CA THR A 230 -5.19 3.51 12.21
C THR A 230 -6.55 4.13 12.51
N ASP A 231 -7.12 4.84 11.52
CA ASP A 231 -8.35 5.62 11.63
C ASP A 231 -9.49 5.09 10.75
N GLY A 232 -9.52 3.77 10.48
CA GLY A 232 -10.56 3.18 9.66
C GLY A 232 -10.13 1.93 8.93
N LYS A 233 -10.50 1.83 7.65
CA LYS A 233 -10.10 0.74 6.75
C LYS A 233 -9.89 1.25 5.34
N VAL A 234 -9.24 0.43 4.53
CA VAL A 234 -9.21 0.58 3.07
C VAL A 234 -9.76 -0.67 2.42
N VAL A 235 -10.53 -0.50 1.36
CA VAL A 235 -10.94 -1.56 0.44
C VAL A 235 -10.32 -1.28 -0.91
N TRP A 236 -9.66 -2.28 -1.49
CA TRP A 236 -8.91 -2.13 -2.73
C TRP A 236 -9.16 -3.29 -3.69
N ALA A 237 -8.95 -3.04 -4.96
CA ALA A 237 -9.05 -4.00 -6.05
C ALA A 237 -7.93 -3.78 -7.08
N LEU A 238 -7.43 -4.87 -7.68
CA LEU A 238 -6.47 -4.87 -8.77
C LEU A 238 -7.18 -5.26 -10.06
N LEU A 239 -7.22 -4.36 -11.03
CA LEU A 239 -7.79 -4.60 -12.35
C LEU A 239 -6.65 -4.83 -13.34
N PRO A 240 -6.68 -5.91 -14.16
CA PRO A 240 -5.68 -6.12 -15.20
C PRO A 240 -5.65 -4.93 -16.16
N ALA A 241 -4.44 -4.42 -16.43
CA ALA A 241 -4.21 -3.24 -17.27
C ALA A 241 -3.61 -3.59 -18.65
N ASN A 242 -3.67 -4.85 -19.03
CA ASN A 242 -3.22 -5.37 -20.33
C ASN A 242 -4.41 -5.54 -21.27
#